data_0246f6fa3869362ca48002121f81254d
#
_entry.id   0246f6fa3869362ca48002121f81254d
#
_cell.length_a   1.000
_cell.length_b   1.000
_cell.length_c   1.000
_cell.angle_alpha   90.00
_cell.angle_beta   90.00
_cell.angle_gamma   90.00
#
_symmetry.space_group_name_H-M   'P 1'
#
loop_
_entity.id
_entity.type
_entity.pdbx_description
1 polymer ?
#
loop_
_entity_poly.entity_id
_entity_poly.type
_entity_poly.pdbx_seq_one_letter_code
_entity_poly.pdbx_strand_id
1 'polypeptide(L)'
;MPVDERKAELIAQRFALPLPVARIIASRGIPVDDVANFINPKLQNLMPDPFCMKDMEKAAKRIAEAIVKKQKVAIIGDYDVDGATSSSVLRLYLESVGIEPEIHIPERDEGYGPSRQAFDEFAALGAELVITVDCGTTAFDVFDYAGSLNIPVIVLDHHEAEVRLPEVYAVVNPKRLDESDDYPYLKYMAAVGVVFCTIVAVNRELRKQGFFAGREEPNLLQWLDLVALGTVCDVVPLLGLNRAFVRQGLRIMSLRSNTGLRALIDKSGISEAPSAFHLGYVLGPRINACGRVGEASLGNKLLCSRDDFQAGQLADKLNEFNAQRKEIEAYVLLSAIEMLEGTPQEYPIAFAAGKDWHQGVVGIVAGKLKERYNVPAFVMSIEPDEVKGSARSVPGVDLGALIIAAKEKGLLTKGSFSPVCRRVCAAEAW
;
A
#
# COMPACT_ATOMS: atom_id res chain seq x y z
N MET A 1 6.51 -26.28 -2.73
CA MET A 1 6.54 -26.42 -4.20
C MET A 1 7.58 -27.48 -4.55
N PRO A 2 7.37 -28.31 -5.58
CA PRO A 2 8.41 -29.23 -6.04
C PRO A 2 9.64 -28.42 -6.48
N VAL A 3 10.81 -28.89 -6.10
CA VAL A 3 12.09 -28.24 -6.43
C VAL A 3 12.61 -28.83 -7.74
N ASP A 4 12.98 -28.00 -8.69
CA ASP A 4 13.76 -28.44 -9.84
C ASP A 4 15.22 -28.64 -9.37
N GLU A 5 15.58 -29.91 -9.12
CA GLU A 5 16.89 -30.28 -8.60
C GLU A 5 18.02 -29.91 -9.56
N ARG A 6 17.81 -30.03 -10.89
CA ARG A 6 18.81 -29.63 -11.88
C ARG A 6 19.11 -28.15 -11.84
N LYS A 7 18.05 -27.34 -11.70
CA LYS A 7 18.17 -25.91 -11.52
C LYS A 7 18.87 -25.56 -10.21
N ALA A 8 18.55 -26.24 -9.13
CA ALA A 8 19.20 -26.04 -7.82
C ALA A 8 20.70 -26.36 -7.88
N GLU A 9 21.09 -27.49 -8.49
CA GLU A 9 22.49 -27.85 -8.67
C GLU A 9 23.26 -26.83 -9.53
N LEU A 10 22.67 -26.38 -10.63
CA LEU A 10 23.24 -25.33 -11.48
C LEU A 10 23.47 -24.02 -10.70
N ILE A 11 22.48 -23.60 -9.90
CA ILE A 11 22.59 -22.41 -9.06
C ILE A 11 23.70 -22.61 -8.02
N ALA A 12 23.75 -23.76 -7.34
CA ALA A 12 24.77 -24.06 -6.34
C ALA A 12 26.19 -23.95 -6.93
N GLN A 13 26.43 -24.57 -8.09
CA GLN A 13 27.71 -24.53 -8.77
C GLN A 13 28.08 -23.14 -9.28
N ARG A 14 27.15 -22.46 -9.99
CA ARG A 14 27.43 -21.15 -10.65
C ARG A 14 27.71 -20.03 -9.64
N PHE A 15 27.04 -20.08 -8.48
CA PHE A 15 27.12 -19.01 -7.48
C PHE A 15 27.84 -19.43 -6.19
N ALA A 16 28.46 -20.61 -6.16
CA ALA A 16 29.16 -21.17 -5.00
C ALA A 16 28.29 -21.15 -3.72
N LEU A 17 27.02 -21.57 -3.87
CA LEU A 17 26.05 -21.58 -2.77
C LEU A 17 25.90 -23.00 -2.18
N PRO A 18 25.61 -23.09 -0.87
CA PRO A 18 25.15 -24.35 -0.29
C PRO A 18 23.90 -24.86 -0.99
N LEU A 19 23.84 -26.17 -1.30
CA LEU A 19 22.72 -26.76 -2.03
C LEU A 19 21.33 -26.46 -1.40
N PRO A 20 21.15 -26.48 -0.06
CA PRO A 20 19.87 -26.11 0.55
C PRO A 20 19.43 -24.67 0.20
N VAL A 21 20.37 -23.73 0.12
CA VAL A 21 20.08 -22.32 -0.26
C VAL A 21 19.68 -22.27 -1.74
N ALA A 22 20.41 -22.96 -2.60
CA ALA A 22 20.11 -23.05 -4.03
C ALA A 22 18.72 -23.67 -4.29
N ARG A 23 18.34 -24.71 -3.53
CA ARG A 23 16.99 -25.30 -3.56
C ARG A 23 15.89 -24.29 -3.20
N ILE A 24 16.09 -23.48 -2.16
CA ILE A 24 15.14 -22.43 -1.78
C ILE A 24 15.00 -21.40 -2.92
N ILE A 25 16.09 -21.01 -3.56
CA ILE A 25 16.06 -20.06 -4.67
C ILE A 25 15.33 -20.67 -5.88
N ALA A 26 15.63 -21.92 -6.22
CA ALA A 26 15.00 -22.64 -7.32
C ALA A 26 13.49 -22.83 -7.08
N SER A 27 13.06 -23.18 -5.85
CA SER A 27 11.65 -23.35 -5.49
C SER A 27 10.84 -22.07 -5.55
N ARG A 28 11.49 -20.90 -5.45
CA ARG A 28 10.88 -19.59 -5.63
C ARG A 28 10.78 -19.15 -7.09
N GLY A 29 11.16 -19.99 -8.03
CA GLY A 29 11.06 -19.72 -9.45
C GLY A 29 12.08 -18.72 -10.00
N ILE A 30 13.08 -18.27 -9.20
CA ILE A 30 14.06 -17.26 -9.61
C ILE A 30 14.84 -17.74 -10.84
N PRO A 31 14.87 -17.01 -11.97
CA PRO A 31 15.71 -17.33 -13.11
C PRO A 31 17.18 -17.43 -12.70
N VAL A 32 17.95 -18.33 -13.34
CA VAL A 32 19.37 -18.53 -12.98
C VAL A 32 20.19 -17.24 -13.15
N ASP A 33 19.88 -16.44 -14.18
CA ASP A 33 20.58 -15.18 -14.45
C ASP A 33 20.26 -14.09 -13.44
N ASP A 34 19.10 -14.16 -12.78
CA ASP A 34 18.68 -13.19 -11.74
C ASP A 34 19.21 -13.55 -10.33
N VAL A 35 19.79 -14.72 -10.16
CA VAL A 35 20.24 -15.20 -8.84
C VAL A 35 21.24 -14.26 -8.18
N ALA A 36 22.19 -13.70 -8.93
CA ALA A 36 23.17 -12.74 -8.41
C ALA A 36 22.46 -11.49 -7.81
N ASN A 37 21.51 -10.93 -8.54
CA ASN A 37 20.71 -9.79 -8.09
C ASN A 37 19.74 -10.17 -6.97
N PHE A 38 19.22 -11.39 -6.95
CA PHE A 38 18.37 -11.88 -5.87
C PHE A 38 19.14 -12.00 -4.54
N ILE A 39 20.37 -12.49 -4.56
CA ILE A 39 21.22 -12.64 -3.36
C ILE A 39 21.75 -11.30 -2.90
N ASN A 40 22.22 -10.47 -3.82
CA ASN A 40 22.79 -9.16 -3.53
C ASN A 40 22.10 -8.04 -4.34
N PRO A 41 20.83 -7.72 -4.03
CA PRO A 41 20.09 -6.72 -4.77
C PRO A 41 20.68 -5.33 -4.50
N LYS A 42 21.27 -4.75 -5.54
CA LYS A 42 21.78 -3.39 -5.53
C LYS A 42 20.81 -2.49 -6.29
N LEU A 43 20.41 -1.38 -5.68
CA LEU A 43 19.50 -0.42 -6.31
C LEU A 43 20.05 0.07 -7.66
N GLN A 44 21.35 0.36 -7.72
CA GLN A 44 22.04 0.79 -8.93
C GLN A 44 21.88 -0.18 -10.12
N ASN A 45 21.77 -1.49 -9.85
CA ASN A 45 21.68 -2.51 -10.91
C ASN A 45 20.22 -2.83 -11.29
N LEU A 46 19.28 -2.56 -10.39
CA LEU A 46 17.89 -3.00 -10.50
C LEU A 46 16.90 -1.89 -10.77
N MET A 47 17.31 -0.63 -10.57
CA MET A 47 16.46 0.51 -10.86
C MET A 47 16.49 0.80 -12.36
N PRO A 48 15.37 0.63 -13.07
CA PRO A 48 15.30 0.98 -14.48
C PRO A 48 15.28 2.51 -14.66
N ASP A 49 15.35 2.98 -15.89
CA ASP A 49 14.97 4.35 -16.18
C ASP A 49 13.51 4.55 -15.78
N PRO A 50 13.17 5.48 -14.86
CA PRO A 50 11.79 5.67 -14.44
C PRO A 50 10.82 5.96 -15.60
N PHE A 51 11.31 6.53 -16.69
CA PHE A 51 10.51 6.82 -17.88
C PHE A 51 10.10 5.57 -18.68
N CYS A 52 10.52 4.36 -18.27
CA CYS A 52 10.01 3.12 -18.85
C CYS A 52 8.52 2.89 -18.50
N MET A 53 8.02 3.46 -17.41
CA MET A 53 6.60 3.37 -17.06
C MET A 53 5.77 4.40 -17.84
N LYS A 54 4.60 3.97 -18.32
CA LYS A 54 3.66 4.85 -19.03
C LYS A 54 3.29 6.06 -18.19
N ASP A 55 3.11 7.20 -18.84
CA ASP A 55 2.78 8.51 -18.26
C ASP A 55 3.81 9.05 -17.24
N MET A 56 4.88 8.33 -16.88
CA MET A 56 5.88 8.77 -15.92
C MET A 56 6.55 10.08 -16.34
N GLU A 57 6.96 10.18 -17.63
CA GLU A 57 7.58 11.40 -18.14
C GLU A 57 6.62 12.59 -18.09
N LYS A 58 5.34 12.36 -18.43
CA LYS A 58 4.27 13.36 -18.39
C LYS A 58 4.01 13.83 -16.95
N ALA A 59 3.91 12.88 -16.01
CA ALA A 59 3.74 13.17 -14.60
C ALA A 59 4.93 13.95 -14.02
N ALA A 60 6.16 13.49 -14.30
CA ALA A 60 7.37 14.14 -13.80
C ALA A 60 7.52 15.58 -14.29
N LYS A 61 7.25 15.84 -15.58
CA LYS A 61 7.26 17.20 -16.14
C LYS A 61 6.22 18.10 -15.48
N ARG A 62 5.00 17.60 -15.26
CA ARG A 62 3.93 18.38 -14.64
C ARG A 62 4.22 18.71 -13.17
N ILE A 63 4.75 17.75 -12.41
CA ILE A 63 5.16 17.96 -11.02
C ILE A 63 6.34 18.96 -10.97
N ALA A 64 7.34 18.80 -11.84
CA ALA A 64 8.46 19.73 -11.91
C ALA A 64 8.00 21.16 -12.26
N GLU A 65 7.03 21.30 -13.17
CA GLU A 65 6.40 22.58 -13.48
C GLU A 65 5.73 23.21 -12.25
N ALA A 66 4.96 22.40 -11.48
CA ALA A 66 4.31 22.88 -10.26
C ALA A 66 5.35 23.37 -9.23
N ILE A 67 6.47 22.65 -9.10
CA ILE A 67 7.57 23.03 -8.20
C ILE A 67 8.21 24.35 -8.64
N VAL A 68 8.56 24.48 -9.92
CA VAL A 68 9.20 25.70 -10.45
C VAL A 68 8.29 26.92 -10.33
N LYS A 69 6.99 26.74 -10.58
CA LYS A 69 5.97 27.79 -10.49
C LYS A 69 5.44 28.01 -9.08
N LYS A 70 5.88 27.22 -8.09
CA LYS A 70 5.39 27.25 -6.70
C LYS A 70 3.87 27.12 -6.61
N GLN A 71 3.29 26.23 -7.40
CA GLN A 71 1.86 25.97 -7.40
C GLN A 71 1.43 25.27 -6.11
N LYS A 72 0.16 25.45 -5.74
CA LYS A 72 -0.43 24.72 -4.63
C LYS A 72 -0.69 23.27 -5.04
N VAL A 73 -0.02 22.34 -4.39
CA VAL A 73 -0.13 20.91 -4.63
C VAL A 73 -0.89 20.26 -3.47
N ALA A 74 -1.82 19.38 -3.79
CA ALA A 74 -2.49 18.55 -2.80
C ALA A 74 -2.22 17.06 -3.07
N ILE A 75 -2.21 16.26 -2.01
CA ILE A 75 -1.99 14.81 -2.03
C ILE A 75 -3.20 14.12 -1.42
N ILE A 76 -3.74 13.11 -2.11
CA ILE A 76 -4.69 12.16 -1.54
C ILE A 76 -3.97 10.83 -1.38
N GLY A 77 -3.90 10.29 -0.16
CA GLY A 77 -3.35 8.96 0.10
C GLY A 77 -4.41 7.96 0.54
N ASP A 78 -4.04 6.69 0.70
CA ASP A 78 -4.85 5.70 1.39
C ASP A 78 -4.51 5.64 2.89
N TYR A 79 -5.40 5.03 3.67
CA TYR A 79 -5.31 4.93 5.14
C TYR A 79 -4.44 3.77 5.64
N ASP A 80 -3.89 2.95 4.77
CA ASP A 80 -3.00 1.85 5.16
C ASP A 80 -1.51 2.26 5.15
N VAL A 81 -0.60 1.30 5.38
CA VAL A 81 0.83 1.61 5.46
C VAL A 81 1.41 2.04 4.12
N ASP A 82 0.94 1.46 3.00
CA ASP A 82 1.47 1.85 1.69
C ASP A 82 1.01 3.27 1.33
N GLY A 83 -0.27 3.60 1.58
CA GLY A 83 -0.78 4.96 1.43
C GLY A 83 -0.09 5.97 2.36
N ALA A 84 0.10 5.60 3.64
CA ALA A 84 0.79 6.46 4.61
C ALA A 84 2.26 6.70 4.24
N THR A 85 2.99 5.68 3.79
CA THR A 85 4.40 5.82 3.36
C THR A 85 4.51 6.54 2.02
N SER A 86 3.62 6.26 1.07
CA SER A 86 3.54 6.92 -0.24
C SER A 86 3.33 8.42 -0.10
N SER A 87 2.31 8.82 0.66
CA SER A 87 2.01 10.22 0.93
C SER A 87 3.14 10.91 1.70
N SER A 88 3.79 10.19 2.64
CA SER A 88 4.91 10.73 3.41
C SER A 88 6.15 10.96 2.54
N VAL A 89 6.53 9.99 1.69
CA VAL A 89 7.68 10.14 0.79
C VAL A 89 7.47 11.29 -0.18
N LEU A 90 6.26 11.40 -0.76
CA LEU A 90 5.95 12.49 -1.69
C LEU A 90 5.94 13.86 -0.98
N ARG A 91 5.34 13.95 0.21
CA ARG A 91 5.34 15.16 1.03
C ARG A 91 6.76 15.61 1.36
N LEU A 92 7.57 14.73 1.96
CA LEU A 92 8.94 15.04 2.37
C LEU A 92 9.81 15.49 1.19
N TYR A 93 9.59 14.89 0.01
CA TYR A 93 10.26 15.32 -1.22
C TYR A 93 9.81 16.72 -1.63
N LEU A 94 8.49 16.98 -1.72
CA LEU A 94 7.96 18.29 -2.11
C LEU A 94 8.41 19.40 -1.16
N GLU A 95 8.38 19.14 0.15
CA GLU A 95 8.91 20.07 1.16
C GLU A 95 10.42 20.36 0.94
N SER A 96 11.21 19.35 0.57
CA SER A 96 12.66 19.50 0.31
C SER A 96 12.98 20.37 -0.89
N VAL A 97 12.03 20.51 -1.83
CA VAL A 97 12.15 21.37 -3.02
C VAL A 97 11.32 22.67 -2.91
N GLY A 98 10.75 22.94 -1.73
CA GLY A 98 10.11 24.22 -1.39
C GLY A 98 8.62 24.29 -1.67
N ILE A 99 7.92 23.17 -1.76
CA ILE A 99 6.46 23.05 -1.83
C ILE A 99 5.95 22.42 -0.53
N GLU A 100 5.00 23.05 0.13
CA GLU A 100 4.26 22.48 1.26
C GLU A 100 2.90 21.98 0.73
N PRO A 101 2.71 20.66 0.59
CA PRO A 101 1.47 20.14 0.04
C PRO A 101 0.38 20.02 1.10
N GLU A 102 -0.88 20.25 0.70
CA GLU A 102 -2.04 19.82 1.48
C GLU A 102 -2.22 18.32 1.40
N ILE A 103 -2.62 17.66 2.50
CA ILE A 103 -2.76 16.20 2.53
C ILE A 103 -4.13 15.82 3.05
N HIS A 104 -4.80 14.96 2.29
CA HIS A 104 -6.04 14.29 2.68
C HIS A 104 -5.80 12.78 2.72
N ILE A 105 -6.04 12.18 3.88
CA ILE A 105 -6.10 10.74 4.06
C ILE A 105 -7.54 10.42 4.46
N PRO A 106 -8.31 9.72 3.64
CA PRO A 106 -9.72 9.47 3.92
C PRO A 106 -9.90 8.62 5.17
N GLU A 107 -10.89 8.95 5.98
CA GLU A 107 -11.32 8.06 7.04
C GLU A 107 -12.09 6.86 6.44
N ARG A 108 -12.17 5.78 7.19
CA ARG A 108 -12.76 4.52 6.68
C ARG A 108 -14.24 4.63 6.33
N ASP A 109 -14.99 5.51 6.98
CA ASP A 109 -16.40 5.81 6.73
C ASP A 109 -16.61 6.68 5.47
N GLU A 110 -15.62 7.50 5.10
CA GLU A 110 -15.62 8.22 3.82
C GLU A 110 -15.51 7.26 2.61
N GLY A 111 -14.94 6.08 2.82
CA GLY A 111 -14.70 5.09 1.78
C GLY A 111 -13.22 5.00 1.37
N TYR A 112 -12.96 4.25 0.30
CA TYR A 112 -11.61 4.04 -0.23
C TYR A 112 -11.32 5.03 -1.36
N GLY A 113 -10.15 5.66 -1.30
CA GLY A 113 -9.63 6.50 -2.37
C GLY A 113 -10.18 7.93 -2.38
N PRO A 114 -10.04 8.64 -3.51
CA PRO A 114 -10.45 10.03 -3.63
C PRO A 114 -11.97 10.19 -3.53
N SER A 115 -12.42 11.30 -2.93
CA SER A 115 -13.82 11.67 -2.79
C SER A 115 -14.11 13.05 -3.41
N ARG A 116 -15.38 13.30 -3.78
CA ARG A 116 -15.80 14.62 -4.28
C ARG A 116 -15.58 15.69 -3.21
N GLN A 117 -15.83 15.36 -1.94
CA GLN A 117 -15.62 16.29 -0.83
C GLN A 117 -14.15 16.73 -0.73
N ALA A 118 -13.20 15.80 -0.84
CA ALA A 118 -11.78 16.14 -0.84
C ALA A 118 -11.41 17.10 -1.99
N PHE A 119 -12.00 16.92 -3.18
CA PHE A 119 -11.78 17.84 -4.30
C PHE A 119 -12.43 19.21 -4.06
N ASP A 120 -13.60 19.30 -3.42
CA ASP A 120 -14.23 20.58 -3.05
C ASP A 120 -13.35 21.34 -2.03
N GLU A 121 -12.82 20.64 -1.03
CA GLU A 121 -11.90 21.22 -0.04
C GLU A 121 -10.62 21.74 -0.72
N PHE A 122 -10.02 20.97 -1.62
CA PHE A 122 -8.83 21.38 -2.37
C PHE A 122 -9.10 22.54 -3.33
N ALA A 123 -10.26 22.55 -3.98
CA ALA A 123 -10.68 23.68 -4.82
C ALA A 123 -10.82 24.96 -3.98
N ALA A 124 -11.43 24.87 -2.80
CA ALA A 124 -11.56 25.99 -1.87
C ALA A 124 -10.19 26.52 -1.37
N LEU A 125 -9.22 25.62 -1.20
CA LEU A 125 -7.84 25.97 -0.86
C LEU A 125 -7.04 26.49 -2.06
N GLY A 126 -7.59 26.40 -3.28
CA GLY A 126 -6.95 26.84 -4.52
C GLY A 126 -5.85 25.90 -5.01
N ALA A 127 -6.02 24.59 -4.85
CA ALA A 127 -5.08 23.61 -5.37
C ALA A 127 -5.01 23.65 -6.90
N GLU A 128 -3.82 23.66 -7.44
CA GLU A 128 -3.52 23.73 -8.89
C GLU A 128 -3.03 22.39 -9.45
N LEU A 129 -2.76 21.42 -8.57
CA LEU A 129 -2.41 20.04 -8.90
C LEU A 129 -2.81 19.14 -7.75
N VAL A 130 -3.51 18.05 -8.04
CA VAL A 130 -3.76 16.97 -7.07
C VAL A 130 -2.99 15.73 -7.51
N ILE A 131 -2.34 15.08 -6.56
CA ILE A 131 -1.63 13.81 -6.78
C ILE A 131 -2.25 12.77 -5.86
N THR A 132 -2.81 11.70 -6.43
CA THR A 132 -3.29 10.58 -5.64
C THR A 132 -2.19 9.53 -5.54
N VAL A 133 -2.03 8.92 -4.37
CA VAL A 133 -1.04 7.88 -4.12
C VAL A 133 -1.73 6.67 -3.49
N ASP A 134 -1.40 5.48 -3.98
CA ASP A 134 -1.99 4.20 -3.53
C ASP A 134 -3.50 4.10 -3.72
N CYS A 135 -4.05 4.90 -4.61
CA CYS A 135 -5.47 4.91 -4.98
C CYS A 135 -5.68 5.67 -6.28
N GLY A 136 -6.84 5.47 -6.88
CA GLY A 136 -7.31 6.31 -7.98
C GLY A 136 -7.41 5.62 -9.34
N THR A 137 -6.74 4.51 -9.59
CA THR A 137 -6.76 3.84 -10.93
C THR A 137 -8.17 3.56 -11.46
N THR A 138 -9.15 3.36 -10.57
CA THR A 138 -10.55 3.06 -10.93
C THR A 138 -11.56 4.12 -10.43
N ALA A 139 -11.11 5.31 -10.05
CA ALA A 139 -11.97 6.36 -9.49
C ALA A 139 -12.60 7.25 -10.57
N PHE A 140 -13.26 6.66 -11.58
CA PHE A 140 -13.78 7.35 -12.76
C PHE A 140 -14.70 8.52 -12.43
N ASP A 141 -15.80 8.27 -11.70
CA ASP A 141 -16.83 9.28 -11.41
C ASP A 141 -16.30 10.47 -10.60
N VAL A 142 -15.31 10.22 -9.73
CA VAL A 142 -14.69 11.26 -8.91
C VAL A 142 -13.75 12.11 -9.75
N PHE A 143 -13.04 11.51 -10.69
CA PHE A 143 -12.14 12.25 -11.57
C PHE A 143 -12.87 12.99 -12.68
N ASP A 144 -14.00 12.48 -13.16
CA ASP A 144 -14.90 13.24 -14.04
C ASP A 144 -15.38 14.52 -13.31
N TYR A 145 -15.69 14.41 -12.01
CA TYR A 145 -16.00 15.56 -11.17
C TYR A 145 -14.82 16.52 -11.02
N ALA A 146 -13.62 16.02 -10.71
CA ALA A 146 -12.40 16.84 -10.62
C ALA A 146 -12.11 17.60 -11.93
N GLY A 147 -12.36 16.96 -13.08
CA GLY A 147 -12.30 17.61 -14.39
C GLY A 147 -13.23 18.81 -14.52
N SER A 148 -14.44 18.75 -13.95
CA SER A 148 -15.37 19.89 -13.93
C SER A 148 -14.87 21.07 -13.10
N LEU A 149 -14.00 20.82 -12.12
CA LEU A 149 -13.33 21.84 -11.30
C LEU A 149 -12.05 22.39 -11.98
N ASN A 150 -11.67 21.87 -13.15
CA ASN A 150 -10.41 22.17 -13.85
C ASN A 150 -9.14 21.92 -13.02
N ILE A 151 -9.16 20.95 -12.12
CA ILE A 151 -8.01 20.56 -11.33
C ILE A 151 -7.32 19.38 -12.04
N PRO A 152 -6.07 19.54 -12.52
CA PRO A 152 -5.31 18.44 -13.07
C PRO A 152 -4.95 17.42 -11.99
N VAL A 153 -5.15 16.13 -12.31
CA VAL A 153 -4.88 15.02 -11.38
C VAL A 153 -3.78 14.14 -11.95
N ILE A 154 -2.85 13.72 -11.11
CA ILE A 154 -1.85 12.67 -11.37
C ILE A 154 -2.13 11.51 -10.44
N VAL A 155 -2.28 10.31 -10.99
CA VAL A 155 -2.48 9.08 -10.24
C VAL A 155 -1.16 8.32 -10.18
N LEU A 156 -0.69 8.02 -8.95
CA LEU A 156 0.48 7.18 -8.67
C LEU A 156 -0.01 5.96 -7.89
N ASP A 157 -0.26 4.86 -8.59
CA ASP A 157 -0.99 3.72 -8.04
C ASP A 157 -0.36 2.39 -8.48
N HIS A 158 -0.79 1.28 -7.89
CA HIS A 158 -0.35 -0.06 -8.22
C HIS A 158 -1.50 -1.08 -8.19
N HIS A 159 -2.72 -0.64 -7.98
CA HIS A 159 -3.91 -1.51 -8.01
C HIS A 159 -4.20 -2.01 -9.43
N GLU A 160 -4.98 -3.10 -9.52
CA GLU A 160 -5.36 -3.66 -10.81
C GLU A 160 -6.09 -2.61 -11.66
N ALA A 161 -5.61 -2.42 -12.88
CA ALA A 161 -6.18 -1.49 -13.83
C ALA A 161 -7.22 -2.17 -14.71
N GLU A 162 -8.26 -1.42 -15.09
CA GLU A 162 -9.21 -1.82 -16.11
C GLU A 162 -8.66 -1.49 -17.52
N VAL A 163 -9.37 -1.96 -18.57
CA VAL A 163 -9.04 -1.61 -19.97
C VAL A 163 -9.15 -0.09 -20.20
N ARG A 164 -10.18 0.51 -19.60
CA ARG A 164 -10.33 1.97 -19.58
C ARG A 164 -9.59 2.53 -18.35
N LEU A 165 -8.85 3.58 -18.56
CA LEU A 165 -8.24 4.38 -17.49
C LEU A 165 -9.06 5.66 -17.27
N PRO A 166 -8.99 6.27 -16.06
CA PRO A 166 -9.67 7.54 -15.81
C PRO A 166 -9.08 8.68 -16.66
N GLU A 167 -9.93 9.62 -17.05
CA GLU A 167 -9.55 10.79 -17.86
C GLU A 167 -8.91 11.87 -16.97
N VAL A 168 -7.64 11.65 -16.60
CA VAL A 168 -6.84 12.53 -15.77
C VAL A 168 -5.57 12.98 -16.52
N TYR A 169 -4.80 13.88 -15.91
CA TYR A 169 -3.57 14.36 -16.53
C TYR A 169 -2.57 13.22 -16.79
N ALA A 170 -2.34 12.33 -15.81
CA ALA A 170 -1.45 11.18 -15.97
C ALA A 170 -1.85 10.04 -15.03
N VAL A 171 -1.69 8.79 -15.47
CA VAL A 171 -1.86 7.59 -14.64
C VAL A 171 -0.57 6.77 -14.69
N VAL A 172 0.23 6.84 -13.65
CA VAL A 172 1.44 6.02 -13.49
C VAL A 172 1.07 4.81 -12.64
N ASN A 173 0.92 3.66 -13.29
CA ASN A 173 0.59 2.41 -12.64
C ASN A 173 1.23 1.25 -13.41
N PRO A 174 2.15 0.47 -12.80
CA PRO A 174 2.86 -0.61 -13.48
C PRO A 174 1.97 -1.83 -13.80
N LYS A 175 0.70 -1.82 -13.40
CA LYS A 175 -0.29 -2.85 -13.75
C LYS A 175 -1.27 -2.41 -14.84
N ARG A 176 -1.02 -1.31 -15.49
CA ARG A 176 -1.79 -0.94 -16.70
C ARG A 176 -1.64 -2.02 -17.76
N LEU A 177 -2.71 -2.28 -18.50
CA LEU A 177 -2.70 -3.31 -19.55
C LEU A 177 -1.85 -2.94 -20.78
N ASP A 178 -1.51 -1.66 -20.94
CA ASP A 178 -0.65 -1.14 -22.01
C ASP A 178 0.80 -0.92 -21.58
N GLU A 179 1.21 -1.37 -20.36
CA GLU A 179 2.61 -1.33 -19.92
C GLU A 179 3.48 -2.31 -20.72
N SER A 180 4.80 -2.02 -20.77
CA SER A 180 5.77 -2.91 -21.39
C SER A 180 6.12 -4.10 -20.49
N ASP A 181 6.27 -5.27 -21.10
CA ASP A 181 6.77 -6.48 -20.42
C ASP A 181 8.30 -6.51 -20.27
N ASP A 182 9.03 -5.49 -20.73
CA ASP A 182 10.49 -5.43 -20.66
C ASP A 182 11.03 -5.44 -19.22
N TYR A 183 10.20 -5.01 -18.27
CA TYR A 183 10.52 -4.95 -16.84
C TYR A 183 9.51 -5.76 -16.01
N PRO A 184 9.51 -7.09 -16.07
CA PRO A 184 8.44 -7.94 -15.57
C PRO A 184 8.23 -7.86 -14.04
N TYR A 185 9.20 -7.32 -13.30
CA TYR A 185 9.07 -7.16 -11.85
C TYR A 185 8.44 -5.83 -11.41
N LEU A 186 8.29 -4.84 -12.31
CA LEU A 186 7.69 -3.54 -11.96
C LEU A 186 6.21 -3.68 -11.57
N LYS A 187 5.48 -4.59 -12.20
CA LYS A 187 4.07 -4.89 -11.86
C LYS A 187 3.85 -5.35 -10.42
N TYR A 188 4.92 -5.72 -9.73
CA TYR A 188 4.86 -6.11 -8.32
C TYR A 188 5.19 -4.96 -7.36
N MET A 189 5.45 -3.75 -7.84
CA MET A 189 5.74 -2.63 -6.95
C MET A 189 4.51 -2.29 -6.09
N ALA A 190 4.76 -1.92 -4.83
CA ALA A 190 3.85 -1.20 -3.99
C ALA A 190 3.75 0.27 -4.45
N ALA A 191 2.70 0.99 -4.06
CA ALA A 191 2.54 2.38 -4.47
C ALA A 191 3.70 3.27 -4.01
N VAL A 192 4.26 3.04 -2.82
CA VAL A 192 5.45 3.77 -2.35
C VAL A 192 6.66 3.58 -3.27
N GLY A 193 6.78 2.42 -3.91
CA GLY A 193 7.82 2.16 -4.92
C GLY A 193 7.58 3.00 -6.19
N VAL A 194 6.33 3.12 -6.64
CA VAL A 194 5.93 3.99 -7.77
C VAL A 194 6.21 5.45 -7.43
N VAL A 195 5.83 5.90 -6.24
CA VAL A 195 6.12 7.26 -5.74
C VAL A 195 7.64 7.51 -5.71
N PHE A 196 8.43 6.56 -5.23
CA PHE A 196 9.88 6.71 -5.21
C PHE A 196 10.46 6.86 -6.62
N CYS A 197 10.04 6.03 -7.59
CA CYS A 197 10.42 6.18 -8.99
C CYS A 197 9.98 7.54 -9.56
N THR A 198 8.80 8.03 -9.16
CA THR A 198 8.29 9.34 -9.57
C THR A 198 9.18 10.47 -9.06
N ILE A 199 9.56 10.49 -7.79
CA ILE A 199 10.44 11.55 -7.26
C ILE A 199 11.84 11.50 -7.90
N VAL A 200 12.34 10.32 -8.27
CA VAL A 200 13.58 10.19 -9.05
C VAL A 200 13.42 10.83 -10.43
N ALA A 201 12.30 10.58 -11.11
CA ALA A 201 11.97 11.17 -12.41
C ALA A 201 11.84 12.70 -12.34
N VAL A 202 11.10 13.21 -11.33
CA VAL A 202 10.92 14.66 -11.09
C VAL A 202 12.26 15.33 -10.80
N ASN A 203 13.09 14.73 -9.95
CA ASN A 203 14.39 15.26 -9.61
C ASN A 203 15.32 15.37 -10.84
N ARG A 204 15.22 14.38 -11.75
CA ARG A 204 15.93 14.39 -13.04
C ARG A 204 15.44 15.54 -13.95
N GLU A 205 14.11 15.78 -14.00
CA GLU A 205 13.56 16.91 -14.78
C GLU A 205 13.95 18.26 -14.19
N LEU A 206 13.90 18.43 -12.88
CA LEU A 206 14.38 19.64 -12.21
C LEU A 206 15.85 19.91 -12.44
N ARG A 207 16.70 18.87 -12.46
CA ARG A 207 18.13 18.96 -12.77
C ARG A 207 18.35 19.42 -14.20
N LYS A 208 17.61 18.88 -15.18
CA LYS A 208 17.66 19.32 -16.58
C LYS A 208 17.29 20.80 -16.75
N GLN A 209 16.36 21.29 -15.93
CA GLN A 209 15.92 22.70 -15.95
C GLN A 209 16.86 23.65 -15.17
N GLY A 210 17.95 23.13 -14.58
CA GLY A 210 18.88 23.93 -13.79
C GLY A 210 18.33 24.35 -12.43
N PHE A 211 17.24 23.75 -11.94
CA PHE A 211 16.59 24.12 -10.69
C PHE A 211 17.50 24.05 -9.46
N PHE A 212 18.47 23.13 -9.47
CA PHE A 212 19.44 22.95 -8.40
C PHE A 212 20.68 23.82 -8.53
N ALA A 213 20.75 24.73 -9.52
CA ALA A 213 21.84 25.69 -9.61
C ALA A 213 21.77 26.67 -8.41
N GLY A 214 22.71 26.50 -7.46
CA GLY A 214 22.75 27.27 -6.21
C GLY A 214 21.83 26.78 -5.09
N ARG A 215 21.25 25.57 -5.23
CA ARG A 215 20.46 24.89 -4.21
C ARG A 215 20.98 23.49 -3.99
N GLU A 216 20.86 22.98 -2.77
CA GLU A 216 21.18 21.59 -2.47
C GLU A 216 20.14 20.66 -3.11
N GLU A 217 20.61 19.66 -3.82
CA GLU A 217 19.77 18.60 -4.37
C GLU A 217 19.44 17.59 -3.27
N PRO A 218 18.16 17.22 -3.06
CA PRO A 218 17.78 16.31 -1.99
C PRO A 218 18.36 14.91 -2.18
N ASN A 219 18.89 14.32 -1.11
CA ASN A 219 19.31 12.92 -1.11
C ASN A 219 18.09 12.00 -1.05
N LEU A 220 17.60 11.53 -2.19
CA LEU A 220 16.41 10.69 -2.27
C LEU A 220 16.55 9.37 -1.50
N LEU A 221 17.78 8.84 -1.34
CA LEU A 221 18.02 7.56 -0.68
C LEU A 221 17.69 7.59 0.82
N GLN A 222 17.59 8.77 1.42
CA GLN A 222 17.23 8.90 2.84
C GLN A 222 15.82 8.39 3.17
N TRP A 223 14.91 8.38 2.19
CA TRP A 223 13.51 7.94 2.37
C TRP A 223 13.29 6.47 2.02
N LEU A 224 14.34 5.71 1.72
CA LEU A 224 14.24 4.28 1.44
C LEU A 224 13.78 3.45 2.64
N ASP A 225 13.90 3.95 3.85
CA ASP A 225 13.32 3.35 5.06
C ASP A 225 11.79 3.31 4.99
N LEU A 226 11.15 4.41 4.56
CA LEU A 226 9.71 4.47 4.33
C LEU A 226 9.29 3.59 3.14
N VAL A 227 10.08 3.60 2.05
CA VAL A 227 9.83 2.74 0.88
C VAL A 227 9.88 1.26 1.28
N ALA A 228 10.84 0.86 2.10
CA ALA A 228 10.91 -0.51 2.60
C ALA A 228 9.71 -0.87 3.47
N LEU A 229 9.25 0.05 4.31
CA LEU A 229 8.10 -0.15 5.20
C LEU A 229 6.82 -0.40 4.40
N GLY A 230 6.45 0.48 3.47
CA GLY A 230 5.27 0.30 2.60
C GLY A 230 5.38 -0.97 1.77
N THR A 231 6.52 -1.18 1.08
CA THR A 231 6.74 -2.39 0.25
C THR A 231 6.53 -3.71 1.02
N VAL A 232 7.00 -3.79 2.27
CA VAL A 232 6.81 -5.02 3.08
C VAL A 232 5.37 -5.14 3.57
N CYS A 233 4.76 -4.04 3.99
CA CYS A 233 3.42 -4.04 4.57
C CYS A 233 2.31 -4.29 3.54
N ASP A 234 2.51 -3.90 2.29
CA ASP A 234 1.61 -4.23 1.18
C ASP A 234 1.75 -5.70 0.70
N VAL A 235 2.67 -6.45 1.30
CA VAL A 235 2.86 -7.91 1.06
C VAL A 235 3.18 -8.23 -0.41
N VAL A 236 3.76 -7.31 -1.14
CA VAL A 236 4.17 -7.51 -2.53
C VAL A 236 5.37 -8.46 -2.65
N PRO A 237 5.51 -9.19 -3.76
CA PRO A 237 6.66 -10.06 -3.99
C PRO A 237 8.00 -9.30 -3.88
N LEU A 238 8.90 -9.77 -3.02
CA LEU A 238 10.23 -9.19 -2.86
C LEU A 238 11.19 -9.69 -3.95
N LEU A 239 10.91 -9.29 -5.19
CA LEU A 239 11.65 -9.59 -6.40
C LEU A 239 12.20 -8.29 -7.02
N GLY A 240 13.25 -8.40 -7.81
CA GLY A 240 13.80 -7.26 -8.55
C GLY A 240 13.99 -6.02 -7.68
N LEU A 241 13.39 -4.91 -8.09
CA LEU A 241 13.51 -3.60 -7.45
C LEU A 241 12.93 -3.58 -6.02
N ASN A 242 11.79 -4.25 -5.76
CA ASN A 242 11.20 -4.35 -4.41
C ASN A 242 12.20 -4.92 -3.40
N ARG A 243 12.94 -5.96 -3.82
CA ARG A 243 13.95 -6.57 -2.96
C ARG A 243 15.12 -5.63 -2.66
N ALA A 244 15.51 -4.82 -3.66
CA ALA A 244 16.54 -3.79 -3.48
C ALA A 244 16.07 -2.67 -2.54
N PHE A 245 14.84 -2.20 -2.71
CA PHE A 245 14.23 -1.21 -1.82
C PHE A 245 14.23 -1.69 -0.36
N VAL A 246 13.72 -2.89 -0.12
CA VAL A 246 13.67 -3.43 1.25
C VAL A 246 15.06 -3.62 1.83
N ARG A 247 16.01 -4.18 1.08
CA ARG A 247 17.37 -4.38 1.59
C ARG A 247 18.08 -3.08 1.91
N GLN A 248 17.98 -2.10 1.01
CA GLN A 248 18.62 -0.81 1.23
C GLN A 248 17.88 0.01 2.29
N GLY A 249 16.54 -0.01 2.26
CA GLY A 249 15.72 0.69 3.23
C GLY A 249 15.92 0.22 4.67
N LEU A 250 16.09 -1.09 4.89
CA LEU A 250 16.43 -1.63 6.21
C LEU A 250 17.79 -1.09 6.73
N ARG A 251 18.76 -0.85 5.83
CA ARG A 251 20.03 -0.22 6.20
C ARG A 251 19.83 1.24 6.59
N ILE A 252 19.05 2.00 5.81
CA ILE A 252 18.73 3.40 6.13
C ILE A 252 17.95 3.46 7.45
N MET A 253 16.96 2.60 7.64
CA MET A 253 16.17 2.51 8.87
C MET A 253 17.06 2.25 10.12
N SER A 254 18.12 1.46 9.97
CA SER A 254 19.09 1.21 11.05
C SER A 254 19.86 2.45 11.45
N LEU A 255 19.95 3.48 10.59
CA LEU A 255 20.56 4.77 10.92
C LEU A 255 19.63 5.63 11.79
N ARG A 256 18.33 5.28 11.88
CA ARG A 256 17.33 5.94 12.73
C ARG A 256 17.18 7.45 12.48
N SER A 257 17.37 7.88 11.24
CA SER A 257 17.35 9.29 10.85
C SER A 257 15.94 9.87 10.75
N ASN A 258 14.93 9.07 10.38
CA ASN A 258 13.53 9.50 10.39
C ASN A 258 13.02 9.54 11.83
N THR A 259 12.64 10.73 12.30
CA THR A 259 12.23 10.98 13.70
C THR A 259 10.99 10.18 14.09
N GLY A 260 9.95 10.17 13.23
CA GLY A 260 8.72 9.44 13.50
C GLY A 260 8.92 7.93 13.53
N LEU A 261 9.68 7.42 12.56
CA LEU A 261 9.97 5.99 12.48
C LEU A 261 10.86 5.54 13.66
N ARG A 262 11.83 6.36 14.06
CA ARG A 262 12.64 6.13 15.26
C ARG A 262 11.77 6.02 16.50
N ALA A 263 10.86 6.98 16.71
CA ALA A 263 9.94 6.97 17.85
C ALA A 263 9.07 5.70 17.86
N LEU A 264 8.55 5.28 16.71
CA LEU A 264 7.74 4.06 16.59
C LEU A 264 8.54 2.80 16.88
N ILE A 265 9.78 2.71 16.39
CA ILE A 265 10.71 1.59 16.67
C ILE A 265 10.97 1.48 18.18
N ASP A 266 11.30 2.61 18.85
CA ASP A 266 11.57 2.66 20.28
C ASP A 266 10.35 2.23 21.11
N LYS A 267 9.19 2.80 20.82
CA LYS A 267 7.93 2.46 21.49
C LYS A 267 7.45 1.04 21.20
N SER A 268 7.91 0.43 20.12
CA SER A 268 7.63 -0.97 19.79
C SER A 268 8.53 -1.97 20.50
N GLY A 269 9.56 -1.50 21.23
CA GLY A 269 10.51 -2.34 21.95
C GLY A 269 11.51 -3.08 21.05
N ILE A 270 11.74 -2.60 19.83
CA ILE A 270 12.73 -3.19 18.91
C ILE A 270 14.12 -2.70 19.33
N SER A 271 14.91 -3.59 19.92
CA SER A 271 16.27 -3.31 20.39
C SER A 271 17.38 -3.73 19.42
N GLU A 272 17.04 -4.53 18.43
CA GLU A 272 17.94 -5.03 17.39
C GLU A 272 17.78 -4.27 16.07
N ALA A 273 18.63 -4.58 15.09
CA ALA A 273 18.50 -4.01 13.75
C ALA A 273 17.16 -4.38 13.13
N PRO A 274 16.41 -3.42 12.58
CA PRO A 274 15.13 -3.68 11.92
C PRO A 274 15.26 -4.72 10.80
N SER A 275 14.25 -5.57 10.69
CA SER A 275 14.14 -6.63 9.68
C SER A 275 12.77 -6.58 9.01
N ALA A 276 12.60 -7.29 7.89
CA ALA A 276 11.29 -7.38 7.22
C ALA A 276 10.19 -7.91 8.16
N PHE A 277 10.54 -8.77 9.13
CA PHE A 277 9.61 -9.21 10.17
C PHE A 277 9.09 -8.03 11.01
N HIS A 278 10.01 -7.17 11.46
CA HIS A 278 9.63 -5.99 12.25
C HIS A 278 8.73 -5.04 11.44
N LEU A 279 8.99 -4.85 10.13
CA LEU A 279 8.16 -4.02 9.28
C LEU A 279 6.74 -4.58 9.17
N GLY A 280 6.61 -5.85 8.78
CA GLY A 280 5.31 -6.45 8.50
C GLY A 280 4.48 -6.83 9.74
N TYR A 281 5.13 -7.18 10.87
CA TYR A 281 4.43 -7.72 12.04
C TYR A 281 4.50 -6.84 13.28
N VAL A 282 5.37 -5.83 13.31
CA VAL A 282 5.52 -4.94 14.46
C VAL A 282 5.13 -3.50 14.12
N LEU A 283 5.79 -2.87 13.14
CA LEU A 283 5.56 -1.47 12.79
C LEU A 283 4.28 -1.29 11.96
N GLY A 284 4.12 -2.07 10.89
CA GLY A 284 2.97 -1.99 10.01
C GLY A 284 1.61 -2.13 10.71
N PRO A 285 1.41 -3.14 11.57
CA PRO A 285 0.15 -3.27 12.32
C PRO A 285 -0.20 -2.07 13.20
N ARG A 286 0.77 -1.30 13.69
CA ARG A 286 0.54 -0.09 14.49
C ARG A 286 0.04 1.06 13.62
N ILE A 287 0.65 1.27 12.46
CA ILE A 287 0.21 2.28 11.50
C ILE A 287 -1.17 1.89 10.95
N ASN A 288 -1.36 0.64 10.54
CA ASN A 288 -2.66 0.16 10.07
C ASN A 288 -3.78 0.24 11.10
N ALA A 289 -3.46 0.23 12.41
CA ALA A 289 -4.47 0.30 13.46
C ALA A 289 -5.18 1.66 13.49
N CYS A 290 -4.49 2.76 13.16
CA CYS A 290 -5.13 4.08 13.14
C CYS A 290 -6.22 4.19 12.07
N GLY A 291 -6.03 3.67 10.87
CA GLY A 291 -7.06 3.58 9.84
C GLY A 291 -8.14 2.50 10.09
N ARG A 292 -8.09 1.78 11.22
CA ARG A 292 -9.09 0.76 11.58
C ARG A 292 -9.97 1.17 12.76
N VAL A 293 -9.37 1.74 13.80
CA VAL A 293 -10.03 2.05 15.07
C VAL A 293 -9.73 3.46 15.59
N GLY A 294 -9.03 4.28 14.79
CA GLY A 294 -8.60 5.62 15.16
C GLY A 294 -8.64 6.59 13.99
N GLU A 295 -7.78 7.58 13.98
CA GLU A 295 -7.64 8.63 12.97
C GLU A 295 -6.63 8.19 11.89
N ALA A 296 -7.07 8.07 10.64
CA ALA A 296 -6.29 7.55 9.52
C ALA A 296 -5.03 8.37 9.21
N SER A 297 -5.08 9.68 9.37
CA SER A 297 -3.98 10.61 9.08
C SER A 297 -2.76 10.47 10.02
N LEU A 298 -2.90 9.82 11.17
CA LEU A 298 -1.83 9.74 12.18
C LEU A 298 -0.59 9.01 11.69
N GLY A 299 -0.75 8.02 10.81
CA GLY A 299 0.37 7.32 10.20
C GLY A 299 1.27 8.28 9.42
N ASN A 300 0.69 9.07 8.51
CA ASN A 300 1.40 10.08 7.74
C ASN A 300 1.99 11.18 8.65
N LYS A 301 1.20 11.70 9.61
CA LYS A 301 1.67 12.72 10.57
C LYS A 301 2.90 12.25 11.34
N LEU A 302 2.93 10.99 11.80
CA LEU A 302 4.09 10.41 12.48
C LEU A 302 5.30 10.34 11.56
N LEU A 303 5.16 9.75 10.37
CA LEU A 303 6.27 9.50 9.44
C LEU A 303 6.89 10.79 8.89
N CYS A 304 6.13 11.90 8.87
CA CYS A 304 6.58 13.23 8.49
C CYS A 304 7.04 14.11 9.66
N SER A 305 6.90 13.65 10.91
CA SER A 305 7.27 14.44 12.09
C SER A 305 8.78 14.68 12.15
N ARG A 306 9.15 15.92 12.49
CA ARG A 306 10.55 16.35 12.69
C ARG A 306 10.85 16.67 14.16
N ASP A 307 9.84 16.73 15.01
CA ASP A 307 9.92 16.99 16.43
C ASP A 307 9.83 15.70 17.24
N ASP A 308 10.82 15.44 18.09
CA ASP A 308 10.94 14.22 18.88
C ASP A 308 9.80 14.04 19.89
N PHE A 309 9.33 15.14 20.49
CA PHE A 309 8.25 15.08 21.47
C PHE A 309 6.92 14.75 20.80
N GLN A 310 6.61 15.43 19.69
CA GLN A 310 5.43 15.15 18.90
C GLN A 310 5.43 13.72 18.33
N ALA A 311 6.58 13.28 17.79
CA ALA A 311 6.72 11.93 17.29
C ALA A 311 6.51 10.88 18.39
N GLY A 312 7.01 11.13 19.60
CA GLY A 312 6.77 10.28 20.75
C GLY A 312 5.29 10.15 21.10
N GLN A 313 4.56 11.28 21.15
CA GLN A 313 3.11 11.28 21.41
C GLN A 313 2.31 10.54 20.33
N LEU A 314 2.65 10.74 19.06
CA LEU A 314 2.01 10.06 17.93
C LEU A 314 2.29 8.55 17.99
N ALA A 315 3.52 8.14 18.29
CA ALA A 315 3.88 6.73 18.42
C ALA A 315 3.14 6.05 19.60
N ASP A 316 2.94 6.75 20.73
CA ASP A 316 2.13 6.25 21.84
C ASP A 316 0.68 6.02 21.42
N LYS A 317 0.05 6.97 20.71
CA LYS A 317 -1.32 6.81 20.17
C LYS A 317 -1.43 5.61 19.21
N LEU A 318 -0.45 5.41 18.33
CA LEU A 318 -0.45 4.25 17.45
C LEU A 318 -0.35 2.92 18.21
N ASN A 319 0.43 2.88 19.30
CA ASN A 319 0.48 1.73 20.20
C ASN A 319 -0.86 1.47 20.88
N GLU A 320 -1.54 2.51 21.38
CA GLU A 320 -2.87 2.41 22.00
C GLU A 320 -3.90 1.87 21.00
N PHE A 321 -4.00 2.44 19.80
CA PHE A 321 -4.90 1.94 18.77
C PHE A 321 -4.58 0.50 18.35
N ASN A 322 -3.30 0.11 18.29
CA ASN A 322 -2.96 -1.27 18.01
C ASN A 322 -3.34 -2.24 19.15
N ALA A 323 -3.27 -1.79 20.40
CA ALA A 323 -3.77 -2.57 21.55
C ALA A 323 -5.30 -2.74 21.50
N GLN A 324 -6.04 -1.64 21.33
CA GLN A 324 -7.50 -1.63 21.14
C GLN A 324 -7.94 -2.52 19.99
N ARG A 325 -7.29 -2.38 18.83
CA ARG A 325 -7.57 -3.24 17.67
C ARG A 325 -7.39 -4.72 17.99
N LYS A 326 -6.35 -5.11 18.75
CA LYS A 326 -6.12 -6.51 19.15
C LYS A 326 -7.21 -7.02 20.09
N GLU A 327 -7.69 -6.20 21.03
CA GLU A 327 -8.77 -6.56 21.95
C GLU A 327 -10.10 -6.75 21.20
N ILE A 328 -10.46 -5.81 20.33
CA ILE A 328 -11.66 -5.91 19.49
C ILE A 328 -11.58 -7.14 18.58
N GLU A 329 -10.42 -7.37 17.94
CA GLU A 329 -10.18 -8.53 17.07
C GLU A 329 -10.33 -9.84 17.82
N ALA A 330 -9.80 -9.94 19.05
CA ALA A 330 -9.90 -11.14 19.89
C ALA A 330 -11.36 -11.42 20.27
N TYR A 331 -12.11 -10.38 20.67
CA TYR A 331 -13.53 -10.51 20.96
C TYR A 331 -14.34 -11.02 19.77
N VAL A 332 -14.20 -10.37 18.60
CA VAL A 332 -14.93 -10.76 17.38
C VAL A 332 -14.55 -12.17 16.94
N LEU A 333 -13.26 -12.53 17.03
CA LEU A 333 -12.80 -13.87 16.67
C LEU A 333 -13.40 -14.95 17.56
N LEU A 334 -13.41 -14.75 18.87
CA LEU A 334 -14.00 -15.71 19.82
C LEU A 334 -15.50 -15.88 19.58
N SER A 335 -16.23 -14.76 19.45
CA SER A 335 -17.67 -14.79 19.16
C SER A 335 -17.98 -15.49 17.83
N ALA A 336 -17.16 -15.27 16.81
CA ALA A 336 -17.34 -15.94 15.52
C ALA A 336 -17.04 -17.45 15.60
N ILE A 337 -16.05 -17.88 16.37
CA ILE A 337 -15.73 -19.28 16.60
C ILE A 337 -16.89 -19.97 17.35
N GLU A 338 -17.39 -19.38 18.45
CA GLU A 338 -18.53 -19.92 19.21
C GLU A 338 -19.76 -20.10 18.31
N MET A 339 -20.05 -19.14 17.45
CA MET A 339 -21.15 -19.22 16.47
C MET A 339 -20.95 -20.38 15.48
N LEU A 340 -19.75 -20.55 14.95
CA LEU A 340 -19.44 -21.59 13.96
C LEU A 340 -19.44 -23.00 14.57
N GLU A 341 -18.99 -23.14 15.82
CA GLU A 341 -18.97 -24.44 16.54
C GLU A 341 -20.35 -24.81 17.12
N GLY A 342 -21.18 -23.80 17.41
CA GLY A 342 -22.56 -23.99 17.91
C GLY A 342 -23.61 -24.26 16.84
N THR A 343 -23.28 -24.05 15.55
CA THR A 343 -24.23 -24.19 14.45
C THR A 343 -23.65 -25.13 13.37
N PRO A 344 -24.34 -26.23 13.02
CA PRO A 344 -23.91 -27.08 11.92
C PRO A 344 -23.79 -26.27 10.63
N GLN A 345 -22.63 -26.33 9.99
CA GLN A 345 -22.42 -25.67 8.70
C GLN A 345 -22.92 -26.58 7.57
N GLU A 346 -23.91 -26.12 6.82
CA GLU A 346 -24.49 -26.86 5.70
C GLU A 346 -23.52 -26.97 4.50
N TYR A 347 -22.66 -25.95 4.36
CA TYR A 347 -21.71 -25.83 3.26
C TYR A 347 -20.26 -25.69 3.79
N PRO A 348 -19.24 -26.03 3.00
CA PRO A 348 -17.85 -25.89 3.40
C PRO A 348 -17.37 -24.41 3.34
N ILE A 349 -18.06 -23.55 4.09
CA ILE A 349 -17.73 -22.13 4.28
C ILE A 349 -17.80 -21.80 5.76
N ALA A 350 -16.98 -20.88 6.23
CA ALA A 350 -17.08 -20.28 7.56
C ALA A 350 -17.83 -18.95 7.43
N PHE A 351 -19.08 -18.91 7.85
CA PHE A 351 -19.91 -17.71 7.81
C PHE A 351 -20.29 -17.28 9.21
N ALA A 352 -19.91 -16.08 9.60
CA ALA A 352 -20.24 -15.50 10.88
C ALA A 352 -20.68 -14.03 10.72
N ALA A 353 -21.75 -13.65 11.39
CA ALA A 353 -22.27 -12.29 11.38
C ALA A 353 -22.70 -11.88 12.79
N GLY A 354 -22.30 -10.72 13.25
CA GLY A 354 -22.62 -10.24 14.58
C GLY A 354 -22.99 -8.77 14.62
N LYS A 355 -23.91 -8.40 15.53
CA LYS A 355 -24.20 -7.00 15.83
C LYS A 355 -23.01 -6.39 16.57
N ASP A 356 -22.78 -5.11 16.32
CA ASP A 356 -21.73 -4.32 16.97
C ASP A 356 -20.30 -4.84 16.74
N TRP A 357 -20.09 -5.71 15.76
CA TRP A 357 -18.73 -6.08 15.36
C TRP A 357 -18.07 -4.96 14.57
N HIS A 358 -16.91 -4.53 15.03
CA HIS A 358 -16.22 -3.41 14.43
C HIS A 358 -15.75 -3.70 13.00
N GLN A 359 -16.20 -2.91 12.01
CA GLN A 359 -15.88 -3.09 10.58
C GLN A 359 -14.37 -3.14 10.30
N GLY A 360 -13.55 -2.42 11.07
CA GLY A 360 -12.09 -2.38 10.91
C GLY A 360 -11.40 -3.72 11.15
N VAL A 361 -12.04 -4.69 11.83
CA VAL A 361 -11.42 -5.99 12.18
C VAL A 361 -12.02 -7.18 11.46
N VAL A 362 -13.24 -7.10 10.90
CA VAL A 362 -13.91 -8.25 10.26
C VAL A 362 -13.04 -8.91 9.17
N GLY A 363 -12.27 -8.14 8.42
CA GLY A 363 -11.37 -8.68 7.41
C GLY A 363 -10.16 -9.45 7.96
N ILE A 364 -9.69 -9.08 9.15
CA ILE A 364 -8.61 -9.80 9.85
C ILE A 364 -9.19 -11.11 10.40
N VAL A 365 -10.36 -11.05 11.02
CA VAL A 365 -11.04 -12.23 11.57
C VAL A 365 -11.39 -13.23 10.47
N ALA A 366 -11.90 -12.77 9.32
CA ALA A 366 -12.14 -13.64 8.16
C ALA A 366 -10.85 -14.37 7.71
N GLY A 367 -9.70 -13.68 7.73
CA GLY A 367 -8.39 -14.27 7.45
C GLY A 367 -8.05 -15.39 8.44
N LYS A 368 -8.23 -15.14 9.74
CA LYS A 368 -7.96 -16.14 10.80
C LYS A 368 -8.90 -17.33 10.75
N LEU A 369 -10.18 -17.12 10.48
CA LEU A 369 -11.15 -18.22 10.32
C LEU A 369 -10.82 -19.07 9.09
N LYS A 370 -10.47 -18.43 7.96
CA LYS A 370 -10.00 -19.13 6.76
C LYS A 370 -8.78 -20.01 7.07
N GLU A 371 -7.81 -19.52 7.85
CA GLU A 371 -6.63 -20.28 8.24
C GLU A 371 -6.96 -21.43 9.19
N ARG A 372 -7.84 -21.19 10.17
CA ARG A 372 -8.25 -22.20 11.17
C ARG A 372 -9.02 -23.36 10.55
N TYR A 373 -9.99 -23.06 9.68
CA TYR A 373 -10.92 -24.07 9.12
C TYR A 373 -10.52 -24.52 7.71
N ASN A 374 -9.57 -23.84 7.05
CA ASN A 374 -9.14 -24.10 5.67
C ASN A 374 -10.29 -24.13 4.65
N VAL A 375 -11.27 -23.24 4.85
CA VAL A 375 -12.42 -23.01 3.96
C VAL A 375 -12.58 -21.52 3.69
N PRO A 376 -13.30 -21.10 2.63
CA PRO A 376 -13.65 -19.69 2.46
C PRO A 376 -14.36 -19.15 3.69
N ALA A 377 -13.97 -17.96 4.16
CA ALA A 377 -14.55 -17.36 5.36
C ALA A 377 -15.16 -16.00 5.07
N PHE A 378 -16.35 -15.76 5.60
CA PHE A 378 -17.10 -14.52 5.54
C PHE A 378 -17.37 -14.05 6.97
N VAL A 379 -17.04 -12.81 7.26
CA VAL A 379 -17.32 -12.18 8.56
C VAL A 379 -17.98 -10.85 8.31
N MET A 380 -19.17 -10.66 8.94
CA MET A 380 -20.02 -9.51 8.70
C MET A 380 -20.35 -8.77 10.00
N SER A 381 -20.36 -7.45 9.93
CA SER A 381 -20.91 -6.54 10.93
C SER A 381 -22.34 -6.20 10.54
N ILE A 382 -23.27 -6.40 11.44
CA ILE A 382 -24.68 -6.05 11.26
C ILE A 382 -24.90 -4.68 11.92
N GLU A 383 -25.17 -3.67 11.11
CA GLU A 383 -25.51 -2.32 11.54
C GLU A 383 -27.01 -2.06 11.34
N PRO A 384 -27.59 -1.00 11.92
CA PRO A 384 -29.04 -0.74 11.82
C PRO A 384 -29.56 -0.66 10.38
N ASP A 385 -28.80 -0.06 9.48
CA ASP A 385 -29.23 0.24 8.10
C ASP A 385 -28.50 -0.58 7.04
N GLU A 386 -27.45 -1.29 7.40
CA GLU A 386 -26.65 -2.06 6.42
C GLU A 386 -25.87 -3.21 7.08
N VAL A 387 -25.50 -4.19 6.26
CA VAL A 387 -24.57 -5.25 6.66
C VAL A 387 -23.28 -5.10 5.88
N LYS A 388 -22.17 -4.89 6.58
CA LYS A 388 -20.84 -4.79 5.98
C LYS A 388 -19.97 -5.98 6.35
N GLY A 389 -19.30 -6.57 5.37
CA GLY A 389 -18.49 -7.73 5.62
C GLY A 389 -17.18 -7.77 4.85
N SER A 390 -16.39 -8.76 5.21
CA SER A 390 -15.17 -9.10 4.50
C SER A 390 -15.07 -10.61 4.32
N ALA A 391 -14.58 -11.04 3.16
CA ALA A 391 -14.39 -12.45 2.86
C ALA A 391 -12.93 -12.76 2.54
N ARG A 392 -12.52 -13.99 2.84
CA ARG A 392 -11.21 -14.53 2.50
C ARG A 392 -11.35 -15.90 1.86
N SER A 393 -10.66 -16.10 0.73
CA SER A 393 -10.72 -17.33 -0.05
C SER A 393 -9.60 -18.31 0.29
N VAL A 394 -9.81 -19.55 -0.11
CA VAL A 394 -8.79 -20.60 -0.17
C VAL A 394 -8.39 -20.86 -1.63
N PRO A 395 -7.24 -21.50 -1.90
CA PRO A 395 -6.85 -21.88 -3.25
C PRO A 395 -7.94 -22.71 -3.95
N GLY A 396 -8.23 -22.39 -5.20
CA GLY A 396 -9.24 -23.08 -6.01
C GLY A 396 -10.67 -22.48 -5.92
N VAL A 397 -10.93 -21.51 -5.04
CA VAL A 397 -12.24 -20.84 -4.96
C VAL A 397 -12.10 -19.37 -5.35
N ASP A 398 -12.76 -18.97 -6.44
CA ASP A 398 -12.80 -17.56 -6.87
C ASP A 398 -13.98 -16.82 -6.22
N LEU A 399 -13.73 -16.25 -5.03
CA LEU A 399 -14.72 -15.41 -4.35
C LEU A 399 -15.02 -14.10 -5.12
N GLY A 400 -14.10 -13.62 -5.96
CA GLY A 400 -14.35 -12.40 -6.73
C GLY A 400 -15.46 -12.58 -7.73
N ALA A 401 -15.38 -13.65 -8.52
CA ALA A 401 -16.45 -14.02 -9.45
C ALA A 401 -17.79 -14.22 -8.73
N LEU A 402 -17.78 -14.84 -7.54
CA LEU A 402 -19.00 -15.04 -6.74
C LEU A 402 -19.60 -13.71 -6.25
N ILE A 403 -18.78 -12.76 -5.80
CA ILE A 403 -19.25 -11.45 -5.35
C ILE A 403 -19.78 -10.62 -6.51
N ILE A 404 -19.14 -10.65 -7.67
CA ILE A 404 -19.63 -10.00 -8.88
C ILE A 404 -21.01 -10.58 -9.27
N ALA A 405 -21.12 -11.90 -9.34
CA ALA A 405 -22.38 -12.55 -9.66
C ALA A 405 -23.50 -12.27 -8.65
N ALA A 406 -23.16 -12.16 -7.35
CA ALA A 406 -24.13 -11.79 -6.32
C ALA A 406 -24.60 -10.34 -6.48
N LYS A 407 -23.68 -9.42 -6.84
CA LYS A 407 -24.02 -8.02 -7.15
C LYS A 407 -24.91 -7.91 -8.38
N GLU A 408 -24.60 -8.62 -9.46
CA GLU A 408 -25.42 -8.66 -10.70
C GLU A 408 -26.83 -9.20 -10.44
N LYS A 409 -26.98 -10.14 -9.52
CA LYS A 409 -28.28 -10.66 -9.07
C LYS A 409 -29.01 -9.77 -8.06
N GLY A 410 -28.46 -8.61 -7.71
CA GLY A 410 -29.07 -7.69 -6.74
C GLY A 410 -29.04 -8.17 -5.30
N LEU A 411 -28.24 -9.21 -4.97
CA LEU A 411 -28.07 -9.72 -3.59
C LEU A 411 -27.12 -8.86 -2.75
N LEU A 412 -26.31 -8.02 -3.42
CA LEU A 412 -25.37 -7.09 -2.80
C LEU A 412 -25.58 -5.70 -3.41
N THR A 413 -25.62 -4.68 -2.56
CA THR A 413 -25.69 -3.27 -2.99
C THR A 413 -24.35 -2.78 -3.51
N LYS A 414 -23.28 -3.12 -2.80
CA LYS A 414 -21.90 -2.79 -3.15
C LYS A 414 -21.00 -4.01 -2.96
N GLY A 415 -20.03 -4.16 -3.81
CA GLY A 415 -18.99 -5.17 -3.66
C GLY A 415 -17.75 -4.67 -4.35
N SER A 416 -16.65 -4.52 -3.61
CA SER A 416 -15.32 -4.27 -4.15
C SER A 416 -14.44 -5.49 -3.97
N PHE A 417 -13.49 -5.63 -4.86
CA PHE A 417 -12.68 -6.81 -4.96
C PHE A 417 -11.21 -6.41 -5.13
N SER A 418 -10.37 -6.99 -4.29
CA SER A 418 -8.92 -6.98 -4.46
C SER A 418 -8.43 -8.42 -4.48
N PRO A 419 -7.42 -8.79 -5.26
CA PRO A 419 -6.84 -10.14 -5.25
C PRO A 419 -6.43 -10.62 -3.85
N VAL A 420 -6.06 -9.70 -2.97
CA VAL A 420 -5.60 -10.01 -1.60
C VAL A 420 -6.72 -9.84 -0.57
N CYS A 421 -7.64 -8.90 -0.77
CA CYS A 421 -8.70 -8.58 0.20
C CYS A 421 -10.04 -8.36 -0.51
N ARG A 422 -11.07 -9.11 -0.12
CA ARG A 422 -12.41 -9.04 -0.71
C ARG A 422 -13.39 -8.49 0.32
N ARG A 423 -13.90 -7.28 0.05
CA ARG A 423 -14.96 -6.65 0.86
C ARG A 423 -16.32 -6.93 0.23
N VAL A 424 -17.27 -7.23 1.06
CA VAL A 424 -18.69 -7.45 0.68
C VAL A 424 -19.53 -6.50 1.49
N CYS A 425 -20.38 -5.71 0.83
CA CYS A 425 -21.46 -4.98 1.47
C CYS A 425 -22.78 -5.55 0.97
N ALA A 426 -23.63 -5.99 1.87
CA ALA A 426 -24.99 -6.43 1.57
C ALA A 426 -25.97 -5.38 2.07
N ALA A 427 -26.98 -5.02 1.28
CA ALA A 427 -28.12 -4.27 1.80
C ALA A 427 -29.04 -5.18 2.60
N GLU A 428 -29.76 -4.61 3.54
CA GLU A 428 -30.83 -5.30 4.24
C GLU A 428 -31.81 -5.95 3.26
N ALA A 429 -31.94 -7.23 3.38
CA ALA A 429 -33.18 -7.93 3.11
C ALA A 429 -33.14 -9.19 3.97
N TRP A 430 -33.71 -9.08 5.19
CA TRP A 430 -34.45 -10.17 5.87
C TRP A 430 -34.90 -9.65 7.23
#